data_b1f6770bb758b12dff26b091c8175f85
#
_entry.id   b1f6770bb758b12dff26b091c8175f85
#
_cell.length_a   1.000
_cell.length_b   1.000
_cell.length_c   1.000
_cell.angle_alpha   90.00
_cell.angle_beta   90.00
_cell.angle_gamma   90.00
#
_symmetry.space_group_name_H-M   'P 1'
#
loop_
_entity.id
_entity.type
_entity.pdbx_description
1 polymer ?
#
loop_
_entity_poly.entity_id
_entity_poly.type
_entity_poly.pdbx_seq_one_letter_code
_entity_poly.pdbx_strand_id
1 'polypeptide(L)'
;MELIDIEKQAAAAARELCDIAKVPEGGIVVVGCSSSEVGGGVIGHDSSPDIAAAVYRGISSVLAERKLYLAAQCCEHLNRAIVVEREAVAAALAVSSLGLTVYREVNAVPQPKAGGSFGTCAYRSMKDPVVLDGIAADAGLDIGGTLIGMHLKKVAVPVRLSMDRIGCALLLAARTRIPFTGGGRAVYDEEKM
;
A
#
# COMPACT_ATOMS: atom_id res chain seq x y z
N MET A 1 22.33 -1.07 8.68
CA MET A 1 21.35 -2.19 8.63
C MET A 1 21.50 -2.86 7.27
N GLU A 2 21.55 -4.18 7.24
CA GLU A 2 21.69 -4.93 6.00
C GLU A 2 20.36 -4.95 5.22
N LEU A 3 20.42 -4.98 3.89
CA LEU A 3 19.21 -4.99 3.05
C LEU A 3 18.30 -6.19 3.33
N ILE A 4 18.90 -7.34 3.69
CA ILE A 4 18.15 -8.54 4.06
C ILE A 4 17.30 -8.36 5.31
N ASP A 5 17.75 -7.54 6.27
CA ASP A 5 16.97 -7.25 7.48
C ASP A 5 15.79 -6.34 7.16
N ILE A 6 15.97 -5.36 6.27
CA ILE A 6 14.89 -4.50 5.78
C ILE A 6 13.83 -5.34 5.06
N GLU A 7 14.26 -6.27 4.21
CA GLU A 7 13.35 -7.17 3.49
C GLU A 7 12.53 -8.04 4.46
N LYS A 8 13.19 -8.63 5.48
CA LYS A 8 12.51 -9.43 6.51
C LYS A 8 11.52 -8.61 7.34
N GLN A 9 11.89 -7.38 7.74
CA GLN A 9 11.00 -6.48 8.48
C GLN A 9 9.78 -6.11 7.63
N ALA A 10 9.97 -5.79 6.35
CA ALA A 10 8.90 -5.47 5.44
C ALA A 10 7.93 -6.65 5.22
N ALA A 11 8.48 -7.87 5.09
CA ALA A 11 7.68 -9.08 4.98
C ALA A 11 6.89 -9.36 6.27
N ALA A 12 7.51 -9.20 7.45
CA ALA A 12 6.85 -9.40 8.73
C ALA A 12 5.69 -8.41 8.93
N ALA A 13 5.92 -7.13 8.64
CA ALA A 13 4.88 -6.10 8.71
C ALA A 13 3.69 -6.39 7.79
N ALA A 14 3.97 -6.80 6.55
CA ALA A 14 2.92 -7.15 5.59
C ALA A 14 2.13 -8.38 6.05
N ARG A 15 2.79 -9.41 6.58
CA ARG A 15 2.15 -10.62 7.09
C ARG A 15 1.22 -10.31 8.26
N GLU A 16 1.71 -9.59 9.25
CA GLU A 16 0.93 -9.19 10.44
C GLU A 16 -0.28 -8.31 10.04
N LEU A 17 -0.07 -7.33 9.14
CA LEU A 17 -1.19 -6.51 8.64
C LEU A 17 -2.25 -7.38 7.97
N CYS A 18 -1.87 -8.31 7.09
CA CYS A 18 -2.82 -9.16 6.39
C CYS A 18 -3.59 -10.08 7.34
N ASP A 19 -2.94 -10.59 8.40
CA ASP A 19 -3.58 -11.42 9.43
C ASP A 19 -4.64 -10.64 10.22
N ILE A 20 -4.34 -9.38 10.57
CA ILE A 20 -5.26 -8.51 11.32
C ILE A 20 -6.37 -7.97 10.42
N ALA A 21 -6.03 -7.52 9.21
CA ALA A 21 -6.97 -6.90 8.29
C ALA A 21 -7.91 -7.88 7.60
N LYS A 22 -7.55 -9.18 7.58
CA LYS A 22 -8.32 -10.24 6.90
C LYS A 22 -8.71 -9.87 5.48
N VAL A 23 -7.75 -9.29 4.74
CA VAL A 23 -7.97 -8.88 3.35
C VAL A 23 -8.35 -10.09 2.51
N PRO A 24 -9.47 -10.07 1.78
CA PRO A 24 -9.90 -11.21 0.96
C PRO A 24 -8.98 -11.41 -0.25
N GLU A 25 -8.93 -12.63 -0.81
CA GLU A 25 -8.22 -12.89 -2.07
C GLU A 25 -8.66 -11.89 -3.16
N GLY A 26 -7.71 -11.41 -3.94
CA GLY A 26 -7.93 -10.34 -4.93
C GLY A 26 -8.01 -8.94 -4.34
N GLY A 27 -7.93 -8.81 -3.01
CA GLY A 27 -7.90 -7.52 -2.33
C GLY A 27 -6.60 -6.75 -2.57
N ILE A 28 -6.62 -5.45 -2.29
CA ILE A 28 -5.53 -4.54 -2.60
C ILE A 28 -4.94 -3.97 -1.31
N VAL A 29 -3.61 -4.02 -1.20
CA VAL A 29 -2.85 -3.37 -0.12
C VAL A 29 -2.05 -2.21 -0.69
N VAL A 30 -2.35 -0.99 -0.26
CA VAL A 30 -1.58 0.19 -0.66
C VAL A 30 -0.34 0.35 0.22
N VAL A 31 0.77 0.67 -0.42
CA VAL A 31 2.06 0.90 0.27
C VAL A 31 2.65 2.23 -0.18
N GLY A 32 2.85 3.12 0.77
CA GLY A 32 3.70 4.28 0.62
C GLY A 32 5.03 4.04 1.30
N CYS A 33 6.15 4.33 0.64
CA CYS A 33 7.47 4.07 1.21
C CYS A 33 8.47 5.18 0.86
N SER A 34 9.09 5.73 1.89
CA SER A 34 10.26 6.59 1.77
C SER A 34 11.53 5.77 2.01
N SER A 35 12.25 5.41 0.95
CA SER A 35 13.54 4.73 1.08
C SER A 35 14.60 5.58 1.79
N SER A 36 14.50 6.92 1.74
CA SER A 36 15.35 7.82 2.51
C SER A 36 15.14 7.64 4.01
N GLU A 37 13.90 7.66 4.48
CA GLU A 37 13.56 7.47 5.89
C GLU A 37 13.96 6.07 6.39
N VAL A 38 13.77 5.03 5.57
CA VAL A 38 14.25 3.67 5.89
C VAL A 38 15.76 3.64 6.13
N GLY A 39 16.53 4.38 5.32
CA GLY A 39 17.97 4.51 5.44
C GLY A 39 18.44 5.45 6.55
N GLY A 40 17.54 6.17 7.24
CA GLY A 40 17.87 7.13 8.29
C GLY A 40 18.09 8.56 7.79
N GLY A 41 17.78 8.86 6.53
CA GLY A 41 17.78 10.19 5.94
C GLY A 41 16.40 10.86 6.03
N VAL A 42 16.28 12.01 5.36
CA VAL A 42 15.03 12.78 5.28
C VAL A 42 14.30 12.44 3.98
N ILE A 43 12.97 12.31 4.06
CA ILE A 43 12.11 12.01 2.91
C ILE A 43 12.46 12.89 1.69
N GLY A 44 12.65 12.25 0.54
CA GLY A 44 12.95 12.93 -0.73
C GLY A 44 14.42 13.31 -0.96
N HIS A 45 15.32 13.20 0.02
CA HIS A 45 16.72 13.64 -0.09
C HIS A 45 17.69 12.51 -0.43
N ASP A 46 17.63 11.37 0.28
CA ASP A 46 18.58 10.27 0.17
C ASP A 46 17.93 9.00 -0.38
N SER A 47 17.22 9.14 -1.49
CA SER A 47 16.46 8.04 -2.11
C SER A 47 17.38 6.89 -2.53
N SER A 48 17.12 5.68 -2.02
CA SER A 48 17.88 4.47 -2.30
C SER A 48 17.04 3.43 -3.06
N PRO A 49 17.43 3.11 -4.32
CA PRO A 49 16.81 2.05 -5.09
C PRO A 49 16.95 0.66 -4.45
N ASP A 50 18.07 0.38 -3.81
CA ASP A 50 18.35 -0.93 -3.19
C ASP A 50 17.46 -1.15 -1.97
N ILE A 51 17.30 -0.13 -1.13
CA ILE A 51 16.35 -0.16 0.00
C ILE A 51 14.94 -0.33 -0.51
N ALA A 52 14.53 0.42 -1.52
CA ALA A 52 13.21 0.31 -2.12
C ALA A 52 12.95 -1.10 -2.68
N ALA A 53 13.94 -1.70 -3.32
CA ALA A 53 13.86 -3.07 -3.82
C ALA A 53 13.73 -4.11 -2.70
N ALA A 54 14.46 -3.94 -1.59
CA ALA A 54 14.34 -4.82 -0.42
C ALA A 54 12.94 -4.74 0.20
N VAL A 55 12.40 -3.53 0.43
CA VAL A 55 11.04 -3.35 0.93
C VAL A 55 10.01 -3.95 -0.04
N TYR A 56 10.16 -3.69 -1.35
CA TYR A 56 9.27 -4.24 -2.36
C TYR A 56 9.25 -5.76 -2.35
N ARG A 57 10.42 -6.43 -2.37
CA ARG A 57 10.49 -7.90 -2.35
C ARG A 57 9.85 -8.49 -1.10
N GLY A 58 10.13 -7.91 0.07
CA GLY A 58 9.56 -8.37 1.32
C GLY A 58 8.03 -8.32 1.32
N ILE A 59 7.45 -7.20 0.91
CA ILE A 59 5.99 -7.03 0.88
C ILE A 59 5.36 -7.86 -0.24
N SER A 60 5.88 -7.77 -1.47
CA SER A 60 5.28 -8.43 -2.63
C SER A 60 5.27 -9.95 -2.51
N SER A 61 6.29 -10.56 -1.88
CA SER A 61 6.31 -12.01 -1.62
C SER A 61 5.14 -12.44 -0.73
N VAL A 62 4.88 -11.72 0.35
CA VAL A 62 3.77 -12.02 1.27
C VAL A 62 2.41 -11.82 0.60
N LEU A 63 2.26 -10.74 -0.16
CA LEU A 63 0.99 -10.48 -0.86
C LEU A 63 0.72 -11.53 -1.94
N ALA A 64 1.75 -11.97 -2.67
CA ALA A 64 1.63 -13.03 -3.67
C ALA A 64 1.22 -14.37 -3.03
N GLU A 65 1.83 -14.77 -1.89
CA GLU A 65 1.44 -15.96 -1.12
C GLU A 65 -0.05 -15.96 -0.76
N ARG A 66 -0.61 -14.77 -0.53
CA ARG A 66 -2.01 -14.56 -0.10
C ARG A 66 -2.94 -14.21 -1.25
N LYS A 67 -2.45 -14.18 -2.48
CA LYS A 67 -3.19 -13.78 -3.69
C LYS A 67 -3.79 -12.37 -3.56
N LEU A 68 -3.01 -11.45 -2.98
CA LEU A 68 -3.35 -10.04 -2.83
C LEU A 68 -2.53 -9.21 -3.81
N TYR A 69 -3.04 -8.04 -4.15
CA TYR A 69 -2.36 -7.10 -5.03
C TYR A 69 -1.68 -5.97 -4.25
N LEU A 70 -0.46 -5.64 -4.68
CA LEU A 70 0.27 -4.46 -4.22
C LEU A 70 -0.15 -3.23 -5.03
N ALA A 71 -0.46 -2.13 -4.34
CA ALA A 71 -0.61 -0.81 -4.92
C ALA A 71 0.48 0.11 -4.36
N ALA A 72 1.45 0.49 -5.19
CA ALA A 72 2.59 1.30 -4.76
C ALA A 72 2.33 2.79 -4.99
N GLN A 73 2.30 3.58 -3.91
CA GLN A 73 2.13 5.02 -3.99
C GLN A 73 3.41 5.71 -4.50
N CYS A 74 3.24 6.57 -5.49
CA CYS A 74 4.28 7.49 -5.94
C CYS A 74 4.36 8.73 -5.03
N CYS A 75 5.43 9.54 -5.21
CA CYS A 75 5.58 10.79 -4.49
C CYS A 75 4.69 11.91 -5.10
N GLU A 76 4.72 13.08 -4.46
CA GLU A 76 3.96 14.27 -4.86
C GLU A 76 4.29 14.77 -6.28
N HIS A 77 5.49 14.52 -6.78
CA HIS A 77 5.88 14.89 -8.16
C HIS A 77 5.07 14.15 -9.24
N LEU A 78 4.46 13.02 -8.89
CA LEU A 78 3.43 12.35 -9.68
C LEU A 78 2.07 12.39 -9.00
N ASN A 79 1.77 13.46 -8.25
CA ASN A 79 0.48 13.68 -7.58
C ASN A 79 0.03 12.49 -6.72
N ARG A 80 0.97 11.75 -6.12
CA ARG A 80 0.72 10.52 -5.35
C ARG A 80 -0.04 9.45 -6.13
N ALA A 81 0.16 9.40 -7.44
CA ALA A 81 -0.40 8.36 -8.31
C ALA A 81 0.01 6.95 -7.83
N ILE A 82 -0.75 5.97 -8.22
CA ILE A 82 -0.59 4.58 -7.79
C ILE A 82 -0.10 3.72 -8.94
N VAL A 83 0.96 2.98 -8.70
CA VAL A 83 1.40 1.88 -9.57
C VAL A 83 0.76 0.59 -9.10
N VAL A 84 0.10 -0.11 -10.01
CA VAL A 84 -0.61 -1.37 -9.70
C VAL A 84 -0.62 -2.28 -10.93
N GLU A 85 -0.77 -3.60 -10.74
CA GLU A 85 -1.02 -4.53 -11.84
C GLU A 85 -2.38 -4.23 -12.50
N ARG A 86 -2.46 -4.25 -13.82
CA ARG A 86 -3.72 -4.09 -14.56
C ARG A 86 -4.77 -5.11 -14.16
N GLU A 87 -4.35 -6.33 -13.85
CA GLU A 87 -5.24 -7.39 -13.36
C GLU A 87 -5.94 -7.02 -12.05
N ALA A 88 -5.25 -6.33 -11.13
CA ALA A 88 -5.84 -5.83 -9.89
C ALA A 88 -6.97 -4.84 -10.13
N VAL A 89 -6.81 -3.98 -11.14
CA VAL A 89 -7.86 -3.01 -11.52
C VAL A 89 -9.11 -3.74 -12.01
N ALA A 90 -8.94 -4.75 -12.85
CA ALA A 90 -10.04 -5.56 -13.35
C ALA A 90 -10.75 -6.32 -12.22
N ALA A 91 -10.00 -6.90 -11.28
CA ALA A 91 -10.55 -7.59 -10.11
C ALA A 91 -11.34 -6.63 -9.20
N ALA A 92 -10.79 -5.44 -8.91
CA ALA A 92 -11.46 -4.42 -8.11
C ALA A 92 -12.77 -3.93 -8.75
N LEU A 93 -12.79 -3.75 -10.07
CA LEU A 93 -13.99 -3.36 -10.81
C LEU A 93 -15.06 -4.46 -10.80
N ALA A 94 -14.68 -5.73 -10.89
CA ALA A 94 -15.60 -6.86 -10.87
C ALA A 94 -16.32 -7.02 -9.51
N VAL A 95 -15.66 -6.68 -8.41
CA VAL A 95 -16.21 -6.75 -7.05
C VAL A 95 -17.02 -5.50 -6.69
N SER A 96 -16.72 -4.37 -7.31
CA SER A 96 -17.32 -3.06 -6.98
C SER A 96 -18.63 -2.80 -7.73
N SER A 97 -19.61 -3.71 -7.63
CA SER A 97 -20.93 -3.50 -8.25
C SER A 97 -21.80 -2.40 -7.61
N LEU A 98 -21.34 -1.75 -6.54
CA LEU A 98 -22.16 -0.85 -5.71
C LEU A 98 -21.43 0.43 -5.27
N GLY A 99 -21.03 1.28 -6.19
CA GLY A 99 -20.53 2.62 -5.83
C GLY A 99 -19.10 2.88 -6.26
N LEU A 100 -18.99 3.26 -7.48
CA LEU A 100 -17.73 3.45 -8.18
C LEU A 100 -17.07 4.79 -7.83
N THR A 101 -15.95 4.73 -7.14
CA THR A 101 -14.91 5.71 -7.41
C THR A 101 -14.16 5.21 -8.64
N VAL A 102 -14.35 5.85 -9.78
CA VAL A 102 -13.64 5.51 -11.01
C VAL A 102 -12.28 6.20 -10.97
N TYR A 103 -11.22 5.44 -10.79
CA TYR A 103 -9.85 5.93 -10.95
C TYR A 103 -9.44 5.87 -12.42
N ARG A 104 -8.67 6.86 -12.87
CA ARG A 104 -8.24 6.97 -14.26
C ARG A 104 -6.80 6.53 -14.42
N GLU A 105 -6.52 5.81 -15.49
CA GLU A 105 -5.16 5.56 -15.93
C GLU A 105 -4.54 6.90 -16.37
N VAL A 106 -3.33 7.18 -15.89
CA VAL A 106 -2.56 8.36 -16.22
C VAL A 106 -1.29 7.99 -16.97
N ASN A 107 -0.89 8.81 -17.91
CA ASN A 107 0.33 8.60 -18.66
C ASN A 107 1.53 9.09 -17.84
N ALA A 108 2.11 8.18 -17.07
CA ALA A 108 3.30 8.43 -16.28
C ALA A 108 4.18 7.17 -16.21
N VAL A 109 5.48 7.37 -16.23
CA VAL A 109 6.49 6.32 -15.97
C VAL A 109 7.31 6.76 -14.76
N PRO A 110 7.10 6.16 -13.58
CA PRO A 110 7.80 6.56 -12.38
C PRO A 110 9.33 6.48 -12.51
N GLN A 111 10.01 7.49 -11.97
CA GLN A 111 11.46 7.59 -11.89
C GLN A 111 11.87 7.85 -10.44
N PRO A 112 13.09 7.53 -9.99
CA PRO A 112 13.51 7.72 -8.60
C PRO A 112 13.30 9.12 -8.06
N LYS A 113 13.42 10.15 -8.90
CA LYS A 113 13.19 11.56 -8.52
C LYS A 113 11.81 12.11 -8.90
N ALA A 114 10.98 11.29 -9.58
CA ALA A 114 9.61 11.66 -9.96
C ALA A 114 8.73 10.40 -9.93
N GLY A 115 8.21 10.09 -8.75
CA GLY A 115 7.49 8.86 -8.41
C GLY A 115 8.10 8.15 -7.20
N GLY A 116 9.38 8.42 -6.91
CA GLY A 116 10.15 7.82 -5.83
C GLY A 116 10.70 6.44 -6.18
N SER A 117 11.73 6.01 -5.43
CA SER A 117 12.39 4.72 -5.67
C SER A 117 11.46 3.53 -5.51
N PHE A 118 10.51 3.57 -4.56
CA PHE A 118 9.57 2.48 -4.33
C PHE A 118 8.57 2.34 -5.49
N GLY A 119 7.92 3.44 -5.92
CA GLY A 119 7.02 3.42 -7.07
C GLY A 119 7.73 3.01 -8.37
N THR A 120 8.98 3.46 -8.56
CA THR A 120 9.82 3.05 -9.70
C THR A 120 10.15 1.56 -9.66
N CYS A 121 10.50 1.04 -8.48
CA CYS A 121 10.78 -0.39 -8.29
C CYS A 121 9.54 -1.22 -8.60
N ALA A 122 8.38 -0.85 -8.07
CA ALA A 122 7.13 -1.52 -8.32
C ALA A 122 6.79 -1.56 -9.82
N TYR A 123 6.86 -0.41 -10.49
CA TYR A 123 6.57 -0.30 -11.93
C TYR A 123 7.46 -1.22 -12.78
N ARG A 124 8.75 -1.33 -12.44
CA ARG A 124 9.72 -2.18 -13.17
C ARG A 124 9.60 -3.66 -12.85
N SER A 125 9.03 -4.00 -11.69
CA SER A 125 8.94 -5.39 -11.20
C SER A 125 7.62 -6.07 -11.53
N MET A 126 6.57 -5.30 -11.75
CA MET A 126 5.24 -5.78 -12.13
C MET A 126 5.23 -6.24 -13.59
N LYS A 127 4.35 -7.20 -13.91
CA LYS A 127 4.26 -7.80 -15.26
C LYS A 127 3.55 -6.87 -16.25
N ASP A 128 2.45 -6.26 -15.84
CA ASP A 128 1.65 -5.32 -16.64
C ASP A 128 1.25 -4.12 -15.76
N PRO A 129 2.23 -3.24 -15.42
CA PRO A 129 1.99 -2.12 -14.54
C PRO A 129 1.17 -1.03 -15.22
N VAL A 130 0.20 -0.50 -14.49
CA VAL A 130 -0.51 0.73 -14.85
C VAL A 130 -0.33 1.77 -13.76
N VAL A 131 -0.45 3.03 -14.14
CA VAL A 131 -0.43 4.14 -13.20
C VAL A 131 -1.82 4.77 -13.14
N LEU A 132 -2.41 4.82 -11.95
CA LEU A 132 -3.73 5.37 -11.70
C LEU A 132 -3.63 6.68 -10.91
N ASP A 133 -4.60 7.59 -11.09
CA ASP A 133 -4.70 8.82 -10.28
C ASP A 133 -5.12 8.57 -8.82
N GLY A 134 -5.50 7.35 -8.47
CA GLY A 134 -5.83 6.92 -7.12
C GLY A 134 -6.28 5.47 -7.07
N ILE A 135 -6.62 4.98 -5.88
CA ILE A 135 -7.17 3.63 -5.66
C ILE A 135 -8.00 3.60 -4.37
N ALA A 136 -8.84 2.58 -4.21
CA ALA A 136 -9.52 2.25 -2.96
C ALA A 136 -9.02 0.91 -2.43
N ALA A 137 -7.98 0.93 -1.61
CA ALA A 137 -7.34 -0.25 -1.06
C ALA A 137 -8.05 -0.76 0.20
N ASP A 138 -7.94 -2.07 0.46
CA ASP A 138 -8.53 -2.76 1.62
C ASP A 138 -7.71 -2.57 2.90
N ALA A 139 -6.40 -2.43 2.75
CA ALA A 139 -5.47 -2.17 3.84
C ALA A 139 -4.27 -1.38 3.32
N GLY A 140 -3.39 -0.91 4.21
CA GLY A 140 -2.19 -0.21 3.78
C GLY A 140 -1.09 -0.11 4.83
N LEU A 141 0.14 0.03 4.32
CA LEU A 141 1.35 0.32 5.07
C LEU A 141 1.90 1.69 4.66
N ASP A 142 2.15 2.53 5.62
CA ASP A 142 2.85 3.81 5.45
C ASP A 142 4.23 3.69 6.10
N ILE A 143 5.27 3.72 5.29
CA ILE A 143 6.66 3.55 5.70
C ILE A 143 7.39 4.89 5.51
N GLY A 144 7.53 5.63 6.61
CA GLY A 144 8.22 6.92 6.62
C GLY A 144 7.30 8.13 6.41
N GLY A 145 6.04 8.06 6.85
CA GLY A 145 5.14 9.23 6.87
C GLY A 145 4.72 9.73 5.49
N THR A 146 4.48 8.83 4.56
CA THR A 146 4.16 9.15 3.16
C THR A 146 2.71 9.56 2.93
N LEU A 147 1.83 9.35 3.92
CA LEU A 147 0.40 9.66 3.89
C LEU A 147 -0.37 8.86 2.79
N ILE A 148 -0.82 7.67 3.14
CA ILE A 148 -1.58 6.78 2.23
C ILE A 148 -3.10 6.87 2.38
N GLY A 149 -3.59 7.68 3.33
CA GLY A 149 -5.00 7.69 3.74
C GLY A 149 -5.99 7.96 2.61
N MET A 150 -5.60 8.76 1.60
CA MET A 150 -6.44 9.06 0.43
C MET A 150 -6.70 7.84 -0.46
N HIS A 151 -5.92 6.78 -0.30
CA HIS A 151 -6.01 5.55 -1.09
C HIS A 151 -6.70 4.39 -0.38
N LEU A 152 -7.18 4.60 0.84
CA LEU A 152 -7.91 3.58 1.61
C LEU A 152 -9.43 3.70 1.40
N LYS A 153 -10.11 2.56 1.35
CA LYS A 153 -11.58 2.53 1.44
C LYS A 153 -12.05 3.17 2.75
N LYS A 154 -13.21 3.77 2.76
CA LYS A 154 -13.88 4.19 4.00
C LYS A 154 -14.53 2.96 4.65
N VAL A 155 -14.32 2.78 5.93
CA VAL A 155 -13.65 3.59 6.93
C VAL A 155 -12.25 3.03 7.19
N ALA A 156 -11.20 3.85 7.09
CA ALA A 156 -9.86 3.46 7.50
C ALA A 156 -9.75 3.39 9.03
N VAL A 157 -9.18 2.30 9.52
CA VAL A 157 -8.98 2.04 10.95
C VAL A 157 -7.50 1.77 11.20
N PRO A 158 -6.83 2.50 12.13
CA PRO A 158 -5.43 2.26 12.40
C PRO A 158 -5.20 0.86 13.00
N VAL A 159 -4.14 0.21 12.53
CA VAL A 159 -3.65 -1.07 13.05
C VAL A 159 -2.35 -0.83 13.82
N ARG A 160 -2.21 -1.43 14.99
CA ARG A 160 -0.97 -1.43 15.75
C ARG A 160 -0.25 -2.75 15.50
N LEU A 161 0.82 -2.67 14.74
CA LEU A 161 1.70 -3.81 14.49
C LEU A 161 2.65 -4.02 15.67
N SER A 162 3.23 -5.21 15.77
CA SER A 162 4.23 -5.55 16.78
C SER A 162 5.53 -4.76 16.60
N MET A 163 5.80 -4.29 15.39
CA MET A 163 6.90 -3.37 15.08
C MET A 163 6.39 -1.98 14.71
N ASP A 164 7.13 -0.95 15.06
CA ASP A 164 6.81 0.45 14.77
C ASP A 164 7.72 1.08 13.71
N ARG A 165 8.69 0.31 13.18
CA ARG A 165 9.67 0.76 12.19
C ARG A 165 10.04 -0.32 11.20
N ILE A 166 10.42 0.14 9.99
CA ILE A 166 11.21 -0.62 9.02
C ILE A 166 12.48 0.16 8.75
N GLY A 167 13.64 -0.42 9.09
CA GLY A 167 14.85 0.38 9.16
C GLY A 167 14.72 1.50 10.20
N CYS A 168 14.99 2.73 9.79
CA CYS A 168 14.78 3.92 10.61
C CYS A 168 13.40 4.55 10.43
N ALA A 169 12.66 4.17 9.38
CA ALA A 169 11.37 4.76 9.03
C ALA A 169 10.27 4.36 10.00
N LEU A 170 9.47 5.33 10.43
CA LEU A 170 8.23 5.07 11.16
C LEU A 170 7.29 4.21 10.30
N LEU A 171 6.69 3.20 10.90
CA LEU A 171 5.72 2.31 10.28
C LEU A 171 4.32 2.57 10.84
N LEU A 172 3.41 2.96 9.96
CA LEU A 172 1.98 3.03 10.27
C LEU A 172 1.22 2.04 9.40
N ALA A 173 0.14 1.48 9.95
CA ALA A 173 -0.69 0.52 9.25
C ALA A 173 -2.17 0.83 9.44
N ALA A 174 -2.97 0.50 8.42
CA ALA A 174 -4.40 0.65 8.47
C ALA A 174 -5.09 -0.54 7.79
N ARG A 175 -6.23 -0.93 8.34
CA ARG A 175 -7.24 -1.77 7.68
C ARG A 175 -8.46 -0.93 7.34
N THR A 176 -9.37 -1.48 6.59
CA THR A 176 -10.67 -0.85 6.35
C THR A 176 -11.81 -1.71 6.86
N ARG A 177 -12.94 -1.10 7.10
CA ARG A 177 -14.20 -1.78 7.42
C ARG A 177 -15.38 -1.09 6.74
N ILE A 178 -16.48 -1.81 6.63
CA ILE A 178 -17.72 -1.22 6.12
C ILE A 178 -18.22 -0.14 7.08
N PRO A 179 -18.66 1.04 6.55
CA PRO A 179 -19.20 2.11 7.37
C PRO A 179 -20.45 1.68 8.14
N PHE A 180 -20.54 2.05 9.40
CA PHE A 180 -21.79 1.97 10.13
C PHE A 180 -22.73 3.07 9.65
N THR A 181 -23.98 2.70 9.35
CA THR A 181 -25.03 3.65 8.95
C THR A 181 -26.26 3.39 9.77
N GLY A 182 -26.77 4.42 10.44
CA GLY A 182 -27.98 4.33 11.27
C GLY A 182 -27.91 5.23 12.49
N GLY A 183 -28.87 5.07 13.38
CA GLY A 183 -28.98 5.80 14.64
C GLY A 183 -29.22 4.84 15.82
N GLY A 184 -29.72 5.35 16.93
CA GLY A 184 -29.87 4.60 18.20
C GLY A 184 -30.79 3.35 18.15
N ARG A 185 -31.45 3.10 17.02
CA ARG A 185 -32.23 1.89 16.76
C ARG A 185 -31.61 0.93 15.77
N ALA A 186 -30.41 1.28 15.23
CA ALA A 186 -29.72 0.44 14.26
C ALA A 186 -29.14 -0.82 14.93
N VAL A 187 -29.22 -1.92 14.22
CA VAL A 187 -28.56 -3.19 14.56
C VAL A 187 -27.50 -3.44 13.53
N TYR A 188 -26.34 -3.89 13.95
CA TYR A 188 -25.19 -4.11 13.09
C TYR A 188 -24.84 -5.60 13.03
N ASP A 189 -24.30 -6.00 11.89
CA ASP A 189 -23.78 -7.34 11.65
C ASP A 189 -22.36 -7.43 12.24
N GLU A 190 -22.20 -8.25 13.27
CA GLU A 190 -20.92 -8.40 13.99
C GLU A 190 -19.82 -8.99 13.12
N GLU A 191 -20.15 -9.79 12.09
CA GLU A 191 -19.17 -10.39 11.18
C GLU A 191 -18.54 -9.37 10.23
N LYS A 192 -19.14 -8.17 10.12
CA LYS A 192 -18.66 -7.07 9.27
C LYS A 192 -17.97 -5.94 10.04
N MET A 193 -17.68 -6.13 11.32
CA MET A 193 -17.04 -5.11 12.16
C MET A 193 -15.50 -5.06 12.00
#